data_ed0775739709ef69a9a01a9f63c33435
#
_entry.id   ed0775739709ef69a9a01a9f63c33435
#
_cell.length_a   1.000
_cell.length_b   1.000
_cell.length_c   1.000
_cell.angle_alpha   90.00
_cell.angle_beta   90.00
_cell.angle_gamma   90.00
#
_symmetry.space_group_name_H-M   'P 1'
#
loop_
_entity.id
_entity.type
_entity.pdbx_description
1 polymer ?
#
loop_
_entity_poly.entity_id
_entity_poly.type
_entity_poly.pdbx_seq_one_letter_code
_entity_poly.pdbx_strand_id
1 'polypeptide(L)'
;MRKNKKGRRFAVHSDQKTFAFPQIKRPAKIDKLLQDYKPNFIKVLGERKPAAQDKKIEEAGTKVLTTTDYDQFTFLKSNRAIDENHVYKLVKLIKAEGHQKEPVIVNEKLEVISGQHRIKACAKLEMRVTYIIVPGLTIKDAREMNNSQKPWSFKDHFRCYGHSSHHNYQAYKQVTSLLEEYPSLSNAVALVLLTKDYVGAYSKFKLGTFVVEDYEFARKQASYLADIRSSHTRKVKFAVGWLKIQKMPTRNGDKFSMTTAIKQIRKNIRLVENCGPQNDWTKQLMKAYSKGLNKKNKLTNKIVE
;
A
#
# COMPACT_ATOMS: atom_id res chain seq x y z
N MET A 1 35.10 29.97 25.01
CA MET A 1 35.62 30.39 23.71
C MET A 1 35.89 29.16 22.85
N ARG A 2 35.08 28.87 21.86
CA ARG A 2 35.43 28.09 20.66
C ARG A 2 34.51 28.52 19.55
N LYS A 3 35.07 29.24 18.58
CA LYS A 3 34.44 29.66 17.32
C LYS A 3 34.35 28.49 16.36
N ASN A 4 33.22 28.31 15.67
CA ASN A 4 33.19 27.54 14.44
C ASN A 4 32.61 28.40 13.30
N LYS A 5 33.51 28.63 12.35
CA LYS A 5 33.28 29.28 11.06
C LYS A 5 32.58 28.31 10.11
N LYS A 6 31.57 28.74 9.42
CA LYS A 6 31.40 28.76 7.95
C LYS A 6 29.94 28.99 7.60
N GLY A 7 29.58 30.29 7.47
CA GLY A 7 28.37 30.68 6.78
C GLY A 7 28.57 30.49 5.26
N ARG A 8 27.72 29.69 4.63
CA ARG A 8 27.48 29.76 3.18
C ARG A 8 26.07 30.26 2.97
N ARG A 9 25.93 31.47 2.47
CA ARG A 9 24.70 32.02 1.91
C ARG A 9 24.46 31.30 0.57
N PHE A 10 23.36 30.64 0.43
CA PHE A 10 22.88 30.17 -0.87
C PHE A 10 22.07 31.29 -1.50
N ALA A 11 22.53 31.76 -2.66
CA ALA A 11 21.78 32.66 -3.52
C ALA A 11 20.58 31.92 -4.10
N VAL A 12 19.39 32.49 -3.91
CA VAL A 12 18.16 32.01 -4.54
C VAL A 12 18.16 32.60 -5.94
N HIS A 13 18.42 31.76 -6.95
CA HIS A 13 18.16 32.11 -8.34
C HIS A 13 16.67 31.93 -8.61
N SER A 14 15.99 33.03 -8.84
CA SER A 14 14.63 33.12 -9.35
C SER A 14 14.67 33.00 -10.88
N ASP A 15 14.57 31.75 -11.40
CA ASP A 15 14.18 31.55 -12.79
C ASP A 15 12.77 30.98 -12.82
N GLN A 16 11.78 31.87 -12.84
CA GLN A 16 10.41 31.55 -13.20
C GLN A 16 10.32 31.26 -14.70
N LYS A 17 10.50 30.01 -15.10
CA LYS A 17 10.04 29.54 -16.40
C LYS A 17 8.56 29.17 -16.28
N THR A 18 7.69 30.05 -16.74
CA THR A 18 6.27 29.79 -16.98
C THR A 18 6.15 28.69 -18.04
N PHE A 19 5.81 27.45 -17.60
CA PHE A 19 5.41 26.40 -18.52
C PHE A 19 3.95 26.62 -18.91
N ALA A 20 3.70 27.09 -20.12
CA ALA A 20 2.39 27.09 -20.74
C ALA A 20 2.00 25.66 -21.08
N PHE A 21 0.96 25.12 -20.42
CA PHE A 21 0.40 23.81 -20.72
C PHE A 21 -0.46 23.90 -21.99
N PRO A 22 -0.34 22.91 -22.92
CA PRO A 22 -1.22 22.85 -24.07
C PRO A 22 -2.67 22.63 -23.62
N GLN A 23 -3.57 23.47 -24.08
CA GLN A 23 -5.02 23.36 -23.91
C GLN A 23 -5.49 22.08 -24.61
N ILE A 24 -5.72 21.00 -23.84
CA ILE A 24 -6.34 19.77 -24.36
C ILE A 24 -7.82 20.07 -24.57
N LYS A 25 -8.26 20.26 -25.81
CA LYS A 25 -9.67 20.34 -26.18
C LYS A 25 -10.34 19.01 -25.82
N ARG A 26 -11.28 19.04 -24.87
CA ARG A 26 -12.09 17.88 -24.50
C ARG A 26 -12.97 17.48 -25.70
N PRO A 27 -13.10 16.19 -26.02
CA PRO A 27 -14.07 15.74 -27.02
C PRO A 27 -15.49 16.03 -26.53
N ALA A 28 -16.29 16.70 -27.36
CA ALA A 28 -17.69 17.07 -27.08
C ALA A 28 -18.61 15.89 -26.66
N LYS A 29 -18.15 14.68 -26.86
CA LYS A 29 -18.86 13.43 -26.48
C LYS A 29 -18.86 13.18 -24.95
N ILE A 30 -17.94 13.78 -24.21
CA ILE A 30 -17.83 13.60 -22.75
C ILE A 30 -18.83 14.52 -22.02
N ASP A 31 -19.07 15.71 -22.53
CA ASP A 31 -19.99 16.64 -21.91
C ASP A 31 -21.45 16.16 -22.02
N LYS A 32 -21.79 15.43 -23.11
CA LYS A 32 -23.11 14.82 -23.27
C LYS A 32 -23.33 13.61 -22.34
N LEU A 33 -22.29 12.83 -22.10
CA LEU A 33 -22.32 11.71 -21.13
C LEU A 33 -22.47 12.17 -19.67
N LEU A 34 -21.95 13.36 -19.34
CA LEU A 34 -22.08 13.93 -17.99
C LEU A 34 -23.45 14.59 -17.76
N GLN A 35 -24.14 15.05 -18.81
CA GLN A 35 -25.51 15.56 -18.70
C GLN A 35 -26.57 14.45 -18.52
N ASP A 36 -26.31 13.24 -19.06
CA ASP A 36 -27.21 12.08 -18.96
C ASP A 36 -26.95 11.21 -17.72
N TYR A 37 -25.88 11.51 -16.95
CA TYR A 37 -25.56 10.75 -15.74
C TYR A 37 -26.39 11.24 -14.55
N LYS A 38 -27.60 10.72 -14.43
CA LYS A 38 -28.36 10.76 -13.16
C LYS A 38 -27.89 9.56 -12.32
N PRO A 39 -27.18 9.77 -11.20
CA PRO A 39 -26.81 8.65 -10.34
C PRO A 39 -28.06 8.08 -9.67
N ASN A 40 -28.51 6.94 -10.13
CA ASN A 40 -29.51 6.13 -9.43
C ASN A 40 -28.90 5.49 -8.18
N PHE A 41 -28.61 6.30 -7.17
CA PHE A 41 -28.07 5.83 -5.89
C PHE A 41 -29.15 5.16 -4.99
N ILE A 42 -30.42 5.16 -5.38
CA ILE A 42 -31.54 4.77 -4.52
C ILE A 42 -31.97 3.30 -4.68
N LYS A 43 -31.38 2.52 -5.59
CA LYS A 43 -31.82 1.12 -5.85
C LYS A 43 -31.07 0.02 -5.13
N VAL A 44 -30.13 0.31 -4.23
CA VAL A 44 -29.31 -0.70 -3.54
C VAL A 44 -29.65 -0.90 -2.06
N LEU A 45 -30.48 -0.06 -1.49
CA LEU A 45 -30.98 -0.26 -0.11
C LEU A 45 -32.42 -0.78 -0.21
N GLY A 46 -32.56 -2.10 0.07
CA GLY A 46 -33.88 -2.72 0.14
C GLY A 46 -34.82 -1.95 1.06
N GLU A 47 -36.11 -2.01 0.74
CA GLU A 47 -37.25 -1.29 1.36
C GLU A 47 -37.19 -1.31 2.91
N ARG A 48 -36.49 -0.33 3.51
CA ARG A 48 -36.73 0.06 4.89
C ARG A 48 -37.72 1.20 4.90
N LYS A 49 -38.77 1.06 5.68
CA LYS A 49 -39.68 2.20 5.95
C LYS A 49 -38.84 3.36 6.50
N PRO A 50 -38.85 4.56 5.88
CA PRO A 50 -38.02 5.68 6.29
C PRO A 50 -38.38 6.11 7.72
N ALA A 51 -37.37 6.22 8.58
CA ALA A 51 -37.51 6.87 9.87
C ALA A 51 -37.75 8.38 9.64
N ALA A 52 -38.39 9.04 10.60
CA ALA A 52 -38.83 10.45 10.47
C ALA A 52 -37.68 11.45 10.11
N GLN A 53 -36.43 11.06 10.20
CA GLN A 53 -35.28 11.85 9.79
C GLN A 53 -34.97 11.77 8.28
N ASP A 54 -35.47 10.75 7.56
CA ASP A 54 -35.18 10.57 6.13
C ASP A 54 -35.96 11.59 5.25
N LYS A 55 -37.10 12.11 5.71
CA LYS A 55 -37.85 13.13 5.00
C LYS A 55 -37.13 14.47 4.80
N LYS A 56 -36.18 14.80 5.69
CA LYS A 56 -35.36 16.02 5.58
C LYS A 56 -34.25 15.93 4.52
N ILE A 57 -33.84 14.72 4.15
CA ILE A 57 -32.76 14.48 3.18
C ILE A 57 -33.30 14.48 1.74
N GLU A 58 -34.57 14.09 1.52
CA GLU A 58 -35.19 14.08 0.19
C GLU A 58 -35.46 15.48 -0.39
N GLU A 59 -35.64 16.49 0.46
CA GLU A 59 -35.86 17.88 0.02
C GLU A 59 -34.58 18.67 -0.26
N ALA A 60 -33.47 18.26 0.29
CA ALA A 60 -32.16 18.85 0.04
C ALA A 60 -31.46 18.08 -1.07
N GLY A 61 -31.82 18.31 -2.33
CA GLY A 61 -31.05 17.78 -3.47
C GLY A 61 -29.58 18.10 -3.29
N THR A 62 -28.77 17.07 -2.98
CA THR A 62 -27.34 17.21 -2.69
C THR A 62 -26.65 17.73 -3.95
N LYS A 63 -26.38 19.04 -4.03
CA LYS A 63 -25.69 19.65 -5.15
C LYS A 63 -24.21 19.39 -5.03
N VAL A 64 -23.62 18.89 -6.09
CA VAL A 64 -22.18 18.80 -6.23
C VAL A 64 -21.66 20.16 -6.67
N LEU A 65 -20.82 20.77 -5.85
CA LEU A 65 -20.24 22.10 -6.04
C LEU A 65 -18.76 21.99 -6.37
N THR A 66 -18.21 22.99 -7.05
CA THR A 66 -16.78 23.06 -7.33
C THR A 66 -16.24 24.46 -7.04
N THR A 67 -15.03 24.55 -6.52
CA THR A 67 -14.38 25.83 -6.21
C THR A 67 -12.87 25.74 -6.37
N THR A 68 -12.24 26.89 -6.59
CA THR A 68 -10.77 27.08 -6.49
C THR A 68 -10.40 27.93 -5.28
N ASP A 69 -11.41 28.41 -4.54
CA ASP A 69 -11.20 29.10 -3.27
C ASP A 69 -11.08 28.05 -2.15
N TYR A 70 -9.85 27.74 -1.77
CA TYR A 70 -9.55 26.73 -0.73
C TYR A 70 -9.72 27.30 0.68
N ASP A 71 -9.66 28.62 0.82
CA ASP A 71 -9.68 29.29 2.12
C ASP A 71 -11.11 29.40 2.68
N GLN A 72 -12.13 29.18 1.83
CA GLN A 72 -13.51 29.08 2.31
C GLN A 72 -13.75 27.89 3.25
N PHE A 73 -12.89 26.87 3.23
CA PHE A 73 -13.07 25.67 4.03
C PHE A 73 -12.45 25.79 5.42
N THR A 74 -13.26 25.52 6.45
CA THR A 74 -12.78 25.49 7.82
C THR A 74 -12.37 24.08 8.23
N PHE A 75 -11.11 23.91 8.64
CA PHE A 75 -10.62 22.63 9.16
C PHE A 75 -10.91 22.53 10.64
N LEU A 76 -11.67 21.51 11.08
CA LEU A 76 -12.01 21.27 12.47
C LEU A 76 -10.77 20.87 13.27
N LYS A 77 -10.44 21.61 14.35
CA LYS A 77 -9.26 21.38 15.20
C LYS A 77 -9.17 19.97 15.78
N SER A 78 -10.33 19.34 16.02
CA SER A 78 -10.42 17.98 16.58
C SER A 78 -10.49 16.88 15.52
N ASN A 79 -10.38 17.21 14.25
CA ASN A 79 -10.18 16.23 13.18
C ASN A 79 -8.72 15.72 13.18
N ARG A 80 -8.40 14.67 12.42
CA ARG A 80 -7.01 14.19 12.36
C ARG A 80 -6.07 15.30 11.87
N ALA A 81 -4.82 15.23 12.29
CA ALA A 81 -3.77 16.06 11.71
C ALA A 81 -3.60 15.76 10.21
N ILE A 82 -3.19 16.76 9.45
CA ILE A 82 -2.83 16.59 8.05
C ILE A 82 -1.56 15.73 7.96
N ASP A 83 -1.66 14.62 7.23
CA ASP A 83 -0.52 13.78 6.88
C ASP A 83 -0.01 14.18 5.49
N GLU A 84 1.14 14.84 5.45
CA GLU A 84 1.75 15.30 4.20
C GLU A 84 2.11 14.15 3.25
N ASN A 85 2.47 12.98 3.77
CA ASN A 85 2.72 11.79 2.93
C ASN A 85 1.44 11.32 2.25
N HIS A 86 0.31 11.39 2.95
CA HIS A 86 -0.99 11.08 2.38
C HIS A 86 -1.42 12.12 1.35
N VAL A 87 -1.22 13.40 1.64
CA VAL A 87 -1.44 14.50 0.66
C VAL A 87 -0.62 14.26 -0.61
N TYR A 88 0.68 13.93 -0.47
CA TYR A 88 1.54 13.65 -1.63
C TYR A 88 1.05 12.47 -2.49
N LYS A 89 0.55 11.41 -1.87
CA LYS A 89 -0.08 10.29 -2.58
C LYS A 89 -1.32 10.73 -3.36
N LEU A 90 -2.17 11.55 -2.75
CA LEU A 90 -3.37 12.09 -3.39
C LEU A 90 -3.00 13.04 -4.55
N VAL A 91 -1.98 13.88 -4.40
CA VAL A 91 -1.45 14.73 -5.49
C VAL A 91 -1.08 13.87 -6.70
N LYS A 92 -0.35 12.77 -6.50
CA LYS A 92 0.00 11.85 -7.60
C LYS A 92 -1.23 11.24 -8.26
N LEU A 93 -2.20 10.78 -7.47
CA LEU A 93 -3.44 10.19 -7.98
C LEU A 93 -4.29 11.20 -8.75
N ILE A 94 -4.54 12.36 -8.17
CA ILE A 94 -5.36 13.42 -8.78
C ILE A 94 -4.70 13.90 -10.07
N LYS A 95 -3.37 14.06 -10.08
CA LYS A 95 -2.62 14.45 -11.29
C LYS A 95 -2.72 13.39 -12.38
N ALA A 96 -2.63 12.12 -12.05
CA ALA A 96 -2.72 11.01 -13.01
C ALA A 96 -4.13 10.88 -13.61
N GLU A 97 -5.17 11.08 -12.80
CA GLU A 97 -6.57 10.97 -13.21
C GLU A 97 -7.11 12.27 -13.85
N GLY A 98 -6.44 13.39 -13.63
CA GLY A 98 -6.86 14.72 -14.11
C GLY A 98 -8.03 15.32 -13.30
N HIS A 99 -8.52 14.65 -12.27
CA HIS A 99 -9.63 15.14 -11.44
C HIS A 99 -9.68 14.45 -10.06
N GLN A 100 -10.40 15.05 -9.14
CA GLN A 100 -10.73 14.48 -7.84
C GLN A 100 -11.87 13.46 -8.00
N LYS A 101 -11.67 12.21 -7.58
CA LYS A 101 -12.68 11.13 -7.72
C LYS A 101 -13.83 11.22 -6.75
N GLU A 102 -13.57 11.61 -5.51
CA GLU A 102 -14.55 11.66 -4.44
C GLU A 102 -14.76 13.10 -3.98
N PRO A 103 -15.99 13.61 -3.83
CA PRO A 103 -16.23 14.95 -3.31
C PRO A 103 -15.79 15.07 -1.85
N VAL A 104 -15.41 16.27 -1.45
CA VAL A 104 -15.24 16.65 -0.05
C VAL A 104 -16.61 16.79 0.58
N ILE A 105 -16.80 16.35 1.80
CA ILE A 105 -18.04 16.53 2.56
C ILE A 105 -17.83 17.65 3.56
N VAL A 106 -18.68 18.66 3.49
CA VAL A 106 -18.70 19.80 4.43
C VAL A 106 -20.12 19.99 5.00
N ASN A 107 -20.22 20.67 6.13
CA ASN A 107 -21.50 21.09 6.66
C ASN A 107 -21.92 22.48 6.11
N GLU A 108 -23.02 23.03 6.58
CA GLU A 108 -23.57 24.33 6.18
C GLU A 108 -22.64 25.52 6.49
N LYS A 109 -21.66 25.35 7.39
CA LYS A 109 -20.64 26.34 7.75
C LYS A 109 -19.34 26.16 6.97
N LEU A 110 -19.33 25.29 5.97
CA LEU A 110 -18.15 24.88 5.21
C LEU A 110 -17.03 24.26 6.09
N GLU A 111 -17.41 23.72 7.25
CA GLU A 111 -16.50 22.94 8.09
C GLU A 111 -16.28 21.56 7.46
N VAL A 112 -15.02 21.17 7.29
CA VAL A 112 -14.65 19.93 6.59
C VAL A 112 -14.89 18.71 7.49
N ILE A 113 -15.88 17.92 7.13
CA ILE A 113 -16.23 16.66 7.79
C ILE A 113 -15.37 15.52 7.23
N SER A 114 -15.22 15.41 5.90
CA SER A 114 -14.38 14.43 5.24
C SER A 114 -13.67 15.02 4.03
N GLY A 115 -12.39 14.68 3.83
CA GLY A 115 -11.65 15.04 2.63
C GLY A 115 -10.64 16.17 2.80
N GLN A 116 -10.23 16.55 4.03
CA GLN A 116 -9.24 17.59 4.29
C GLN A 116 -7.92 17.40 3.51
N HIS A 117 -7.43 16.17 3.36
CA HIS A 117 -6.24 15.87 2.57
C HIS A 117 -6.46 16.09 1.07
N ARG A 118 -7.72 15.87 0.57
CA ARG A 118 -8.08 16.13 -0.83
C ARG A 118 -8.06 17.63 -1.15
N ILE A 119 -8.56 18.48 -0.23
CA ILE A 119 -8.48 19.94 -0.38
C ILE A 119 -7.02 20.35 -0.48
N LYS A 120 -6.15 19.89 0.43
CA LYS A 120 -4.71 20.21 0.39
C LYS A 120 -4.03 19.69 -0.87
N ALA A 121 -4.41 18.53 -1.37
CA ALA A 121 -3.87 17.99 -2.62
C ALA A 121 -4.31 18.81 -3.84
N CYS A 122 -5.58 19.18 -3.92
CA CYS A 122 -6.10 20.05 -4.99
C CYS A 122 -5.46 21.43 -4.94
N ALA A 123 -5.29 22.02 -3.76
CA ALA A 123 -4.61 23.31 -3.59
C ALA A 123 -3.16 23.26 -4.10
N LYS A 124 -2.40 22.18 -3.81
CA LYS A 124 -1.04 22.00 -4.35
C LYS A 124 -0.98 21.81 -5.87
N LEU A 125 -2.08 21.42 -6.49
CA LEU A 125 -2.21 21.22 -7.93
C LEU A 125 -2.91 22.39 -8.63
N GLU A 126 -3.37 23.40 -7.90
CA GLU A 126 -4.20 24.51 -8.39
C GLU A 126 -5.47 24.01 -9.12
N MET A 127 -5.99 22.86 -8.69
CA MET A 127 -7.16 22.21 -9.29
C MET A 127 -8.43 22.50 -8.48
N ARG A 128 -9.58 22.51 -9.17
CA ARG A 128 -10.88 22.68 -8.52
C ARG A 128 -11.13 21.57 -7.51
N VAL A 129 -11.59 21.96 -6.31
CA VAL A 129 -12.14 21.05 -5.31
C VAL A 129 -13.60 20.80 -5.61
N THR A 130 -13.96 19.53 -5.73
CA THR A 130 -15.36 19.10 -5.80
C THR A 130 -15.85 18.79 -4.39
N TYR A 131 -16.97 19.36 -3.97
CA TYR A 131 -17.51 19.18 -2.63
C TYR A 131 -19.04 19.13 -2.60
N ILE A 132 -19.58 18.59 -1.52
CA ILE A 132 -21.02 18.55 -1.23
C ILE A 132 -21.26 19.14 0.15
N ILE A 133 -22.36 19.88 0.29
CA ILE A 133 -22.83 20.41 1.58
C ILE A 133 -23.87 19.47 2.13
N VAL A 134 -23.63 18.93 3.33
CA VAL A 134 -24.57 18.09 4.06
C VAL A 134 -24.87 18.79 5.39
N PRO A 135 -26.03 19.45 5.52
CA PRO A 135 -26.37 20.21 6.71
C PRO A 135 -26.46 19.32 7.96
N GLY A 136 -26.11 19.88 9.12
CA GLY A 136 -26.23 19.22 10.43
C GLY A 136 -25.10 18.24 10.76
N LEU A 137 -24.14 18.02 9.86
CA LEU A 137 -22.98 17.19 10.19
C LEU A 137 -22.02 17.91 11.16
N THR A 138 -21.45 17.12 12.05
CA THR A 138 -20.59 17.59 13.16
C THR A 138 -19.27 16.83 13.17
N ILE A 139 -18.38 17.20 14.08
CA ILE A 139 -17.12 16.46 14.33
C ILE A 139 -17.38 15.01 14.78
N LYS A 140 -18.53 14.71 15.37
CA LYS A 140 -18.89 13.34 15.75
C LYS A 140 -19.04 12.47 14.49
N ASP A 141 -19.77 12.98 13.49
CA ASP A 141 -19.94 12.30 12.21
C ASP A 141 -18.62 12.12 11.48
N ALA A 142 -17.73 13.13 11.51
CA ALA A 142 -16.38 13.01 10.96
C ALA A 142 -15.57 11.86 11.61
N ARG A 143 -15.67 11.69 12.92
CA ARG A 143 -15.03 10.58 13.64
C ARG A 143 -15.63 9.23 13.27
N GLU A 144 -16.96 9.13 13.22
CA GLU A 144 -17.66 7.89 12.86
C GLU A 144 -17.36 7.47 11.41
N MET A 145 -17.39 8.39 10.46
CA MET A 145 -17.00 8.13 9.06
C MET A 145 -15.54 7.66 8.93
N ASN A 146 -14.65 8.26 9.70
CA ASN A 146 -13.23 7.84 9.70
C ASN A 146 -13.01 6.47 10.37
N ASN A 147 -13.77 6.13 11.41
CA ASN A 147 -13.64 4.87 12.14
C ASN A 147 -14.33 3.71 11.42
N SER A 148 -15.36 3.97 10.61
CA SER A 148 -16.10 2.95 9.87
C SER A 148 -15.36 2.46 8.61
N GLN A 149 -14.36 3.20 8.12
CA GLN A 149 -13.56 2.81 6.96
C GLN A 149 -12.60 1.67 7.32
N LYS A 150 -13.05 0.45 7.12
CA LYS A 150 -12.19 -0.74 7.26
C LYS A 150 -11.27 -0.84 6.05
N PRO A 151 -9.94 -0.86 6.25
CA PRO A 151 -9.01 -1.11 5.14
C PRO A 151 -9.29 -2.47 4.49
N TRP A 152 -9.17 -2.54 3.17
CA TRP A 152 -9.32 -3.80 2.47
C TRP A 152 -8.35 -4.86 3.02
N SER A 153 -8.92 -6.01 3.35
CA SER A 153 -8.14 -7.17 3.75
C SER A 153 -7.49 -7.84 2.54
N PHE A 154 -6.56 -8.76 2.78
CA PHE A 154 -6.00 -9.60 1.72
C PHE A 154 -7.10 -10.31 0.90
N LYS A 155 -8.15 -10.81 1.56
CA LYS A 155 -9.28 -11.47 0.91
C LYS A 155 -10.07 -10.53 -0.01
N ASP A 156 -10.21 -9.25 0.37
CA ASP A 156 -10.94 -8.28 -0.44
C ASP A 156 -10.18 -7.94 -1.72
N HIS A 157 -8.87 -7.72 -1.63
CA HIS A 157 -8.00 -7.56 -2.80
C HIS A 157 -8.01 -8.79 -3.69
N PHE A 158 -7.98 -9.98 -3.07
CA PHE A 158 -8.05 -11.25 -3.80
C PHE A 158 -9.37 -11.40 -4.57
N ARG A 159 -10.51 -11.11 -3.94
CA ARG A 159 -11.82 -11.14 -4.62
C ARG A 159 -11.87 -10.16 -5.79
N CYS A 160 -11.32 -8.96 -5.61
CA CYS A 160 -11.32 -7.93 -6.64
C CYS A 160 -10.51 -8.34 -7.87
N TYR A 161 -9.30 -8.84 -7.67
CA TYR A 161 -8.35 -9.09 -8.75
C TYR A 161 -8.22 -10.57 -9.15
N GLY A 162 -8.68 -11.48 -8.33
CA GLY A 162 -8.73 -12.92 -8.62
C GLY A 162 -9.93 -13.34 -9.47
N HIS A 163 -10.71 -12.38 -9.98
CA HIS A 163 -11.81 -12.65 -10.90
C HIS A 163 -11.31 -12.80 -12.33
N SER A 164 -11.91 -13.71 -13.09
CA SER A 164 -11.46 -14.08 -14.44
C SER A 164 -11.40 -12.93 -15.45
N SER A 165 -12.15 -11.86 -15.21
CA SER A 165 -12.14 -10.65 -16.05
C SER A 165 -10.92 -9.74 -15.80
N HIS A 166 -10.15 -9.95 -14.71
CA HIS A 166 -8.98 -9.15 -14.42
C HIS A 166 -7.76 -9.64 -15.19
N HIS A 167 -6.97 -8.73 -15.79
CA HIS A 167 -5.82 -9.08 -16.63
C HIS A 167 -4.75 -9.92 -15.90
N ASN A 168 -4.61 -9.76 -14.56
CA ASN A 168 -3.65 -10.52 -13.74
C ASN A 168 -4.29 -11.69 -12.98
N TYR A 169 -5.50 -12.10 -13.35
CA TYR A 169 -6.25 -13.16 -12.70
C TYR A 169 -5.43 -14.44 -12.42
N GLN A 170 -4.61 -14.89 -13.37
CA GLN A 170 -3.79 -16.08 -13.21
C GLN A 170 -2.75 -15.93 -12.08
N ALA A 171 -2.14 -14.77 -11.94
CA ALA A 171 -1.20 -14.51 -10.85
C ALA A 171 -1.88 -14.63 -9.47
N TYR A 172 -3.10 -14.13 -9.35
CA TYR A 172 -3.87 -14.26 -8.09
C TYR A 172 -4.28 -15.70 -7.81
N LYS A 173 -4.64 -16.47 -8.83
CA LYS A 173 -4.87 -17.92 -8.72
C LYS A 173 -3.65 -18.65 -8.19
N GLN A 174 -2.47 -18.36 -8.74
CA GLN A 174 -1.21 -18.97 -8.28
C GLN A 174 -0.91 -18.66 -6.80
N VAL A 175 -1.26 -17.46 -6.31
CA VAL A 175 -1.16 -17.15 -4.87
C VAL A 175 -2.02 -18.11 -4.05
N THR A 176 -3.28 -18.33 -4.47
CA THR A 176 -4.19 -19.24 -3.75
C THR A 176 -3.66 -20.66 -3.76
N SER A 177 -3.30 -21.18 -4.94
CA SER A 177 -2.77 -22.55 -5.07
C SER A 177 -1.54 -22.78 -4.20
N LEU A 178 -0.62 -21.79 -4.12
CA LEU A 178 0.55 -21.89 -3.26
C LEU A 178 0.20 -21.91 -1.77
N LEU A 179 -0.79 -21.12 -1.36
CA LEU A 179 -1.25 -21.06 0.04
C LEU A 179 -2.07 -22.30 0.44
N GLU A 180 -2.80 -22.89 -0.48
CA GLU A 180 -3.52 -24.15 -0.28
C GLU A 180 -2.56 -25.33 -0.14
N GLU A 181 -1.52 -25.38 -0.99
CA GLU A 181 -0.49 -26.43 -0.93
C GLU A 181 0.39 -26.27 0.32
N TYR A 182 0.67 -25.03 0.76
CA TYR A 182 1.50 -24.73 1.93
C TYR A 182 0.78 -23.82 2.95
N PRO A 183 -0.19 -24.34 3.72
CA PRO A 183 -0.99 -23.56 4.68
C PRO A 183 -0.17 -22.92 5.81
N SER A 184 1.04 -23.42 6.02
CA SER A 184 1.98 -22.87 7.01
C SER A 184 2.55 -21.51 6.60
N LEU A 185 2.49 -21.12 5.33
CA LEU A 185 2.95 -19.82 4.85
C LEU A 185 2.01 -18.69 5.27
N SER A 186 2.56 -17.49 5.47
CA SER A 186 1.75 -16.28 5.50
C SER A 186 1.54 -15.73 4.09
N ASN A 187 0.44 -15.01 3.89
CA ASN A 187 0.15 -14.33 2.63
C ASN A 187 1.34 -13.49 2.13
N ALA A 188 1.97 -12.74 3.04
CA ALA A 188 3.09 -11.87 2.69
C ALA A 188 4.35 -12.66 2.25
N VAL A 189 4.61 -13.82 2.85
CA VAL A 189 5.71 -14.70 2.44
C VAL A 189 5.43 -15.30 1.08
N ALA A 190 4.20 -15.77 0.83
CA ALA A 190 3.82 -16.30 -0.48
C ALA A 190 4.05 -15.25 -1.60
N LEU A 191 3.63 -13.99 -1.37
CA LEU A 191 3.87 -12.91 -2.33
C LEU A 191 5.35 -12.68 -2.62
N VAL A 192 6.19 -12.67 -1.58
CA VAL A 192 7.65 -12.50 -1.72
C VAL A 192 8.27 -13.64 -2.53
N LEU A 193 7.86 -14.88 -2.29
CA LEU A 193 8.38 -16.03 -3.04
C LEU A 193 7.98 -15.98 -4.52
N LEU A 194 6.74 -15.58 -4.80
CA LEU A 194 6.18 -15.54 -6.16
C LEU A 194 6.77 -14.42 -7.02
N THR A 195 7.12 -13.27 -6.41
CA THR A 195 7.64 -12.11 -7.15
C THR A 195 9.14 -11.94 -7.05
N LYS A 196 9.80 -12.66 -6.16
CA LYS A 196 11.21 -12.40 -5.77
C LYS A 196 11.47 -10.94 -5.33
N ASP A 197 10.41 -10.13 -5.22
CA ASP A 197 10.44 -8.72 -4.81
C ASP A 197 10.21 -8.61 -3.29
N TYR A 198 11.25 -8.19 -2.57
CA TYR A 198 11.25 -8.15 -1.11
C TYR A 198 10.56 -6.92 -0.51
N VAL A 199 10.34 -5.89 -1.31
CA VAL A 199 9.85 -4.59 -0.83
C VAL A 199 8.46 -4.25 -1.39
N GLY A 200 8.25 -4.50 -2.68
CA GLY A 200 7.08 -4.06 -3.43
C GLY A 200 5.94 -5.09 -3.56
N ALA A 201 6.18 -6.37 -3.27
CA ALA A 201 5.25 -7.47 -3.55
C ALA A 201 3.81 -7.21 -3.02
N TYR A 202 3.69 -6.80 -1.75
CA TYR A 202 2.38 -6.54 -1.15
C TYR A 202 1.70 -5.28 -1.70
N SER A 203 2.46 -4.25 -2.03
CA SER A 203 1.93 -3.04 -2.66
C SER A 203 1.42 -3.32 -4.07
N LYS A 204 2.17 -4.08 -4.88
CA LYS A 204 1.75 -4.53 -6.22
C LYS A 204 0.48 -5.39 -6.13
N PHE A 205 0.42 -6.30 -5.16
CA PHE A 205 -0.77 -7.12 -4.91
C PHE A 205 -2.01 -6.26 -4.63
N LYS A 206 -1.90 -5.25 -3.77
CA LYS A 206 -3.00 -4.31 -3.46
C LYS A 206 -3.45 -3.47 -4.65
N LEU A 207 -2.54 -3.17 -5.57
CA LEU A 207 -2.82 -2.34 -6.74
C LEU A 207 -3.32 -3.13 -7.95
N GLY A 208 -3.41 -4.45 -7.86
CA GLY A 208 -3.79 -5.28 -9.01
C GLY A 208 -2.69 -5.45 -10.06
N THR A 209 -1.47 -4.97 -9.78
CA THR A 209 -0.31 -5.03 -10.69
C THR A 209 0.67 -6.15 -10.36
N PHE A 210 0.22 -7.08 -9.53
CA PHE A 210 1.01 -8.23 -9.10
C PHE A 210 1.23 -9.22 -10.23
N VAL A 211 2.50 -9.60 -10.44
CA VAL A 211 2.91 -10.59 -11.45
C VAL A 211 3.73 -11.67 -10.77
N VAL A 212 3.50 -12.92 -11.13
CA VAL A 212 4.32 -14.06 -10.69
C VAL A 212 5.49 -14.21 -11.63
N GLU A 213 6.73 -14.18 -11.10
CA GLU A 213 7.94 -14.35 -11.90
C GLU A 213 8.24 -15.83 -12.18
N ASP A 214 8.11 -16.67 -11.15
CA ASP A 214 8.47 -18.08 -11.24
C ASP A 214 7.70 -18.89 -10.19
N TYR A 215 6.63 -19.55 -10.61
CA TYR A 215 5.77 -20.31 -9.71
C TYR A 215 6.46 -21.57 -9.17
N GLU A 216 7.21 -22.29 -10.01
CA GLU A 216 7.90 -23.51 -9.60
C GLU A 216 9.03 -23.22 -8.60
N PHE A 217 9.75 -22.13 -8.81
CA PHE A 217 10.71 -21.64 -7.81
C PHE A 217 10.02 -21.33 -6.49
N ALA A 218 8.92 -20.59 -6.51
CA ALA A 218 8.17 -20.23 -5.30
C ALA A 218 7.67 -21.48 -4.56
N ARG A 219 7.12 -22.44 -5.27
CA ARG A 219 6.64 -23.73 -4.76
C ARG A 219 7.77 -24.52 -4.09
N LYS A 220 8.91 -24.60 -4.74
CA LYS A 220 10.11 -25.24 -4.19
C LYS A 220 10.63 -24.54 -2.93
N GLN A 221 10.64 -23.21 -2.90
CA GLN A 221 11.02 -22.47 -1.70
C GLN A 221 10.02 -22.65 -0.56
N ALA A 222 8.72 -22.69 -0.88
CA ALA A 222 7.66 -22.94 0.08
C ALA A 222 7.82 -24.30 0.77
N SER A 223 8.14 -25.36 0.02
CA SER A 223 8.41 -26.68 0.57
C SER A 223 9.59 -26.68 1.55
N TYR A 224 10.68 -25.99 1.20
CA TYR A 224 11.84 -25.87 2.08
C TYR A 224 11.52 -25.11 3.37
N LEU A 225 10.73 -24.04 3.29
CA LEU A 225 10.30 -23.30 4.48
C LEU A 225 9.37 -24.14 5.36
N ALA A 226 8.50 -24.95 4.77
CA ALA A 226 7.67 -25.91 5.50
C ALA A 226 8.51 -26.97 6.24
N ASP A 227 9.56 -27.46 5.59
CA ASP A 227 10.50 -28.44 6.17
C ASP A 227 11.28 -27.89 7.36
N ILE A 228 11.51 -26.57 7.46
CA ILE A 228 12.16 -25.97 8.63
C ILE A 228 11.31 -26.12 9.89
N ARG A 229 9.97 -26.24 9.76
CA ARG A 229 9.02 -26.46 10.86
C ARG A 229 9.10 -25.43 11.99
N SER A 230 9.19 -24.15 11.64
CA SER A 230 9.21 -23.04 12.61
C SER A 230 8.15 -21.99 12.26
N SER A 231 7.51 -21.43 13.29
CA SER A 231 6.57 -20.31 13.11
C SER A 231 7.24 -19.06 12.49
N HIS A 232 8.56 -18.96 12.60
CA HIS A 232 9.34 -17.85 12.04
C HIS A 232 9.40 -17.86 10.51
N THR A 233 9.20 -19.00 9.86
CA THR A 233 9.10 -19.12 8.40
C THR A 233 7.92 -18.32 7.83
N ARG A 234 6.95 -17.94 8.67
CA ARG A 234 5.83 -17.06 8.30
C ARG A 234 6.21 -15.58 8.26
N LYS A 235 7.39 -15.20 8.72
CA LYS A 235 7.86 -13.80 8.73
C LYS A 235 8.57 -13.47 7.43
N VAL A 236 8.20 -12.36 6.79
CA VAL A 236 8.81 -11.88 5.55
C VAL A 236 10.33 -11.74 5.68
N LYS A 237 10.80 -11.16 6.79
CA LYS A 237 12.25 -10.99 7.03
C LYS A 237 13.01 -12.33 7.08
N PHE A 238 12.37 -13.40 7.59
CA PHE A 238 12.93 -14.76 7.54
C PHE A 238 13.02 -15.23 6.09
N ALA A 239 11.94 -15.15 5.32
CA ALA A 239 11.92 -15.60 3.93
C ALA A 239 12.93 -14.82 3.06
N VAL A 240 13.06 -13.52 3.26
CA VAL A 240 14.07 -12.69 2.60
C VAL A 240 15.48 -13.13 2.96
N GLY A 241 15.74 -13.33 4.25
CA GLY A 241 17.04 -13.83 4.73
C GLY A 241 17.36 -15.22 4.19
N TRP A 242 16.36 -16.11 4.13
CA TRP A 242 16.45 -17.44 3.54
C TRP A 242 16.85 -17.39 2.06
N LEU A 243 16.22 -16.54 1.27
CA LEU A 243 16.57 -16.37 -0.15
C LEU A 243 17.97 -15.76 -0.35
N LYS A 244 18.39 -14.87 0.57
CA LYS A 244 19.72 -14.25 0.51
C LYS A 244 20.83 -15.24 0.82
N ILE A 245 20.68 -16.07 1.85
CA ILE A 245 21.76 -17.03 2.22
C ILE A 245 21.98 -18.09 1.14
N GLN A 246 21.00 -18.40 0.31
CA GLN A 246 21.14 -19.35 -0.80
C GLN A 246 22.10 -18.87 -1.90
N LYS A 247 22.30 -17.57 -2.00
CA LYS A 247 23.25 -16.94 -2.94
C LYS A 247 24.67 -16.83 -2.38
N MET A 248 24.90 -17.24 -1.14
CA MET A 248 26.19 -17.12 -0.49
C MET A 248 27.02 -18.40 -0.69
N PRO A 249 28.28 -18.31 -1.11
CA PRO A 249 29.14 -19.45 -1.19
C PRO A 249 29.62 -19.88 0.22
N THR A 250 30.01 -21.14 0.34
CA THR A 250 30.77 -21.59 1.49
C THR A 250 32.19 -21.00 1.44
N ARG A 251 32.93 -21.07 2.54
CA ARG A 251 34.33 -20.62 2.58
C ARG A 251 35.24 -21.43 1.64
N ASN A 252 34.81 -22.63 1.30
CA ASN A 252 35.52 -23.53 0.37
C ASN A 252 35.17 -23.24 -1.11
N GLY A 253 34.25 -22.28 -1.38
CA GLY A 253 33.74 -22.00 -2.72
C GLY A 253 32.62 -22.94 -3.19
N ASP A 254 32.26 -23.95 -2.41
CA ASP A 254 31.19 -24.87 -2.76
C ASP A 254 29.83 -24.15 -2.79
N LYS A 255 28.95 -24.64 -3.65
CA LYS A 255 27.54 -24.12 -3.73
C LYS A 255 26.81 -24.39 -2.42
N PHE A 256 25.86 -23.52 -2.12
CA PHE A 256 24.93 -23.65 -1.00
C PHE A 256 24.18 -24.99 -1.06
N SER A 257 24.25 -25.77 0.04
CA SER A 257 23.52 -27.02 0.15
C SER A 257 22.19 -26.86 0.86
N MET A 258 21.10 -27.05 0.14
CA MET A 258 19.75 -26.91 0.66
C MET A 258 19.45 -27.90 1.79
N THR A 259 19.82 -29.16 1.60
CA THR A 259 19.63 -30.21 2.61
C THR A 259 20.36 -29.89 3.91
N THR A 260 21.61 -29.45 3.78
CA THR A 260 22.42 -29.02 4.93
C THR A 260 21.77 -27.80 5.61
N ALA A 261 21.27 -26.84 4.83
CA ALA A 261 20.62 -25.63 5.35
C ALA A 261 19.39 -25.96 6.18
N ILE A 262 18.48 -26.75 5.67
CA ILE A 262 17.26 -27.15 6.38
C ILE A 262 17.63 -27.86 7.69
N LYS A 263 18.53 -28.84 7.63
CA LYS A 263 19.00 -29.59 8.81
C LYS A 263 19.62 -28.67 9.86
N GLN A 264 20.55 -27.80 9.45
CA GLN A 264 21.27 -26.92 10.38
C GLN A 264 20.40 -25.84 10.96
N ILE A 265 19.57 -25.17 10.15
CA ILE A 265 18.66 -24.12 10.63
C ILE A 265 17.63 -24.72 11.60
N ARG A 266 17.06 -25.88 11.28
CA ARG A 266 16.14 -26.60 12.18
C ARG A 266 16.79 -26.93 13.51
N LYS A 267 18.02 -27.49 13.49
CA LYS A 267 18.78 -27.83 14.70
C LYS A 267 19.12 -26.62 15.56
N ASN A 268 19.35 -25.48 14.91
CA ASN A 268 19.82 -24.26 15.57
C ASN A 268 18.77 -23.14 15.54
N ILE A 269 17.49 -23.49 15.46
CA ILE A 269 16.39 -22.53 15.26
C ILE A 269 16.33 -21.46 16.37
N ARG A 270 16.70 -21.79 17.60
CA ARG A 270 16.74 -20.83 18.71
C ARG A 270 17.61 -19.60 18.43
N LEU A 271 18.65 -19.69 17.58
CA LEU A 271 19.45 -18.54 17.17
C LEU A 271 18.64 -17.56 16.32
N VAL A 272 17.64 -18.07 15.61
CA VAL A 272 16.75 -17.28 14.77
C VAL A 272 15.55 -16.77 15.56
N GLU A 273 15.06 -17.55 16.54
CA GLU A 273 13.92 -17.19 17.40
C GLU A 273 14.20 -15.95 18.25
N ASN A 274 15.42 -15.78 18.70
CA ASN A 274 15.88 -14.61 19.45
C ASN A 274 16.17 -13.38 18.55
N CYS A 275 15.82 -13.45 17.27
CA CYS A 275 16.02 -12.34 16.34
C CYS A 275 14.93 -11.27 16.52
N GLY A 276 15.26 -10.15 17.11
CA GLY A 276 14.37 -8.99 17.27
C GLY A 276 14.06 -8.31 15.92
N PRO A 277 13.09 -7.37 15.92
CA PRO A 277 12.68 -6.66 14.70
C PRO A 277 13.81 -5.88 14.01
N GLN A 278 14.77 -5.40 14.80
CA GLN A 278 15.93 -4.60 14.37
C GLN A 278 17.10 -5.47 13.88
N ASN A 279 17.09 -6.77 14.15
CA ASN A 279 18.21 -7.65 13.85
C ASN A 279 18.24 -8.06 12.37
N ASP A 280 19.44 -8.26 11.87
CA ASP A 280 19.69 -8.79 10.54
C ASP A 280 19.41 -10.32 10.50
N TRP A 281 18.24 -10.67 10.01
CA TRP A 281 17.78 -12.05 9.87
C TRP A 281 18.70 -12.89 8.98
N THR A 282 19.34 -12.28 7.99
CA THR A 282 20.30 -12.95 7.13
C THR A 282 21.51 -13.42 7.94
N LYS A 283 22.06 -12.55 8.80
CA LYS A 283 23.18 -12.91 9.69
C LYS A 283 22.80 -14.00 10.67
N GLN A 284 21.60 -13.98 11.23
CA GLN A 284 21.17 -15.04 12.17
C GLN A 284 20.97 -16.39 11.47
N LEU A 285 20.41 -16.38 10.26
CA LEU A 285 20.28 -17.58 9.45
C LEU A 285 21.67 -18.13 9.04
N MET A 286 22.62 -17.27 8.68
CA MET A 286 24.01 -17.67 8.43
C MET A 286 24.66 -18.32 9.67
N LYS A 287 24.45 -17.74 10.85
CA LYS A 287 24.92 -18.31 12.12
C LYS A 287 24.31 -19.69 12.37
N ALA A 288 22.96 -19.80 12.19
CA ALA A 288 22.25 -21.05 12.37
C ALA A 288 22.71 -22.15 11.40
N TYR A 289 22.91 -21.78 10.12
CA TYR A 289 23.47 -22.67 9.10
C TYR A 289 24.88 -23.13 9.48
N SER A 290 25.74 -22.21 9.87
CA SER A 290 27.19 -22.45 10.06
C SER A 290 27.54 -23.09 11.40
N LYS A 291 26.62 -23.13 12.38
CA LYS A 291 26.89 -23.67 13.72
C LYS A 291 27.13 -25.17 13.67
N GLY A 292 28.29 -25.57 14.15
CA GLY A 292 28.68 -26.99 14.18
C GLY A 292 29.26 -27.54 12.86
N LEU A 293 29.37 -26.70 11.82
CA LEU A 293 30.04 -27.08 10.58
C LEU A 293 31.55 -26.77 10.67
N ASN A 294 32.36 -27.54 9.93
CA ASN A 294 33.76 -27.26 9.75
C ASN A 294 33.97 -25.86 9.12
N LYS A 295 35.09 -25.21 9.43
CA LYS A 295 35.38 -23.83 9.01
C LYS A 295 35.22 -23.64 7.50
N LYS A 296 35.67 -24.58 6.67
CA LYS A 296 35.56 -24.57 5.21
C LYS A 296 34.09 -24.61 4.68
N ASN A 297 33.18 -25.24 5.41
CA ASN A 297 31.80 -25.45 5.00
C ASN A 297 30.84 -24.32 5.49
N LYS A 298 31.35 -23.31 6.21
CA LYS A 298 30.56 -22.18 6.68
C LYS A 298 30.36 -21.19 5.56
N LEU A 299 29.17 -20.52 5.57
CA LEU A 299 28.86 -19.44 4.62
C LEU A 299 29.81 -18.24 4.81
N THR A 300 30.10 -17.55 3.72
CA THR A 300 30.81 -16.27 3.72
C THR A 300 29.89 -15.11 3.37
N ASN A 301 30.25 -13.91 3.82
CA ASN A 301 29.50 -12.69 3.46
C ASN A 301 29.80 -12.20 2.02
N LYS A 302 30.67 -12.87 1.28
CA LYS A 302 30.93 -12.52 -0.11
C LYS A 302 29.74 -13.00 -0.95
N ILE A 303 28.92 -12.07 -1.42
CA ILE A 303 27.91 -12.34 -2.44
C ILE A 303 28.71 -12.56 -3.73
N VAL A 304 28.53 -13.70 -4.37
CA VAL A 304 28.97 -13.89 -5.75
C VAL A 304 27.98 -13.11 -6.61
N GLU A 305 28.46 -12.06 -7.28
CA GLU A 305 27.70 -11.28 -8.24
C GLU A 305 27.28 -12.14 -9.44
#